data_90816f85648eda43a1f372f302f3b1b6
#
_entry.id   90816f85648eda43a1f372f302f3b1b6
#
_cell.length_a   1.000
_cell.length_b   1.000
_cell.length_c   1.000
_cell.angle_alpha   90.00
_cell.angle_beta   90.00
_cell.angle_gamma   90.00
#
_symmetry.space_group_name_H-M   'P 1'
#
loop_
_entity.id
_entity.type
_entity.pdbx_description
1 polymer ?
#
loop_
_entity_poly.entity_id
_entity_poly.type
_entity_poly.pdbx_seq_one_letter_code
_entity_poly.pdbx_strand_id
1 'polypeptide(L)'
;SPPWTPTKFDEDGLKEVESKFFRSIRNVYNFFSMYANTDDIDPREFFVPYEERPEIDRWILSKFNTLLGESKENMDIFELTRTVRAIQEFVIEDLSNWYIRRNRRRFWSTQLDDDKKSVYNTTYEIMVDLCKIIAPFVPFISEELYRNLTGGESVHIDFYPEARAELIDKNLEDKMDLVRDL
;
A
#
# COMPACT_ATOMS: atom_id res chain seq x y z
N SER A 1 -2.54 -17.38 13.09
CA SER A 1 -1.93 -18.27 14.13
C SER A 1 -0.42 -18.24 13.97
N PRO A 2 0.36 -18.30 15.05
CA PRO A 2 1.80 -18.44 14.96
C PRO A 2 2.19 -19.66 14.11
N PRO A 3 3.26 -19.60 13.30
CA PRO A 3 3.62 -20.68 12.39
C PRO A 3 3.99 -22.02 13.08
N TRP A 4 4.32 -21.98 14.38
CA TRP A 4 4.61 -23.17 15.19
C TRP A 4 3.37 -23.77 15.87
N THR A 5 2.18 -23.22 15.66
CA THR A 5 0.94 -23.75 16.23
C THR A 5 0.20 -24.59 15.19
N PRO A 6 -0.19 -25.84 15.52
CA PRO A 6 -1.00 -26.64 14.61
C PRO A 6 -2.30 -25.91 14.24
N THR A 7 -2.51 -25.67 12.96
CA THR A 7 -3.74 -25.08 12.43
C THR A 7 -4.54 -26.12 11.67
N LYS A 8 -5.85 -26.15 11.89
CA LYS A 8 -6.75 -26.93 11.04
C LYS A 8 -6.94 -26.21 9.71
N PHE A 9 -6.99 -26.98 8.64
CA PHE A 9 -7.40 -26.44 7.34
C PHE A 9 -8.84 -25.92 7.45
N ASP A 10 -9.05 -24.67 7.09
CA ASP A 10 -10.34 -23.99 7.15
C ASP A 10 -10.59 -23.28 5.82
N GLU A 11 -11.53 -23.81 5.04
CA GLU A 11 -11.90 -23.26 3.74
C GLU A 11 -12.53 -21.88 3.87
N ASP A 12 -13.31 -21.62 4.91
CA ASP A 12 -13.99 -20.34 5.11
C ASP A 12 -12.97 -19.25 5.47
N GLY A 13 -11.97 -19.58 6.27
CA GLY A 13 -10.85 -18.69 6.54
C GLY A 13 -10.04 -18.35 5.28
N LEU A 14 -9.82 -19.31 4.38
CA LEU A 14 -9.15 -19.06 3.09
C LEU A 14 -10.01 -18.14 2.19
N LYS A 15 -11.31 -18.40 2.09
CA LYS A 15 -12.24 -17.56 1.33
C LYS A 15 -12.31 -16.14 1.90
N GLU A 16 -12.23 -15.98 3.22
CA GLU A 16 -12.19 -14.68 3.86
C GLU A 16 -10.95 -13.88 3.47
N VAL A 17 -9.76 -14.49 3.54
CA VAL A 17 -8.51 -13.84 3.12
C VAL A 17 -8.55 -13.49 1.63
N GLU A 18 -9.01 -14.39 0.76
CA GLU A 18 -9.17 -14.13 -0.66
C GLU A 18 -10.13 -12.96 -0.90
N SER A 19 -11.31 -12.99 -0.29
CA SER A 19 -12.35 -12.00 -0.50
C SER A 19 -12.04 -10.62 0.08
N LYS A 20 -11.21 -10.54 1.11
CA LYS A 20 -10.84 -9.28 1.74
C LYS A 20 -9.49 -8.77 1.25
N PHE A 21 -8.39 -9.47 1.57
CA PHE A 21 -7.05 -8.99 1.28
C PHE A 21 -6.71 -9.00 -0.22
N PHE A 22 -6.79 -10.17 -0.86
CA PHE A 22 -6.40 -10.29 -2.27
C PHE A 22 -7.31 -9.47 -3.19
N ARG A 23 -8.59 -9.38 -2.89
CA ARG A 23 -9.51 -8.53 -3.63
C ARG A 23 -9.16 -7.06 -3.45
N SER A 24 -8.85 -6.61 -2.25
CA SER A 24 -8.52 -5.21 -1.98
C SER A 24 -7.25 -4.78 -2.70
N ILE A 25 -6.16 -5.54 -2.60
CA ILE A 25 -4.91 -5.19 -3.28
C ILE A 25 -5.05 -5.20 -4.80
N ARG A 26 -5.75 -6.20 -5.37
CA ARG A 26 -6.04 -6.25 -6.81
C ARG A 26 -6.93 -5.08 -7.26
N ASN A 27 -7.93 -4.71 -6.47
CA ASN A 27 -8.79 -3.58 -6.80
C ASN A 27 -8.02 -2.26 -6.81
N VAL A 28 -7.13 -2.04 -5.84
CA VAL A 28 -6.26 -0.85 -5.82
C VAL A 28 -5.37 -0.84 -7.06
N TYR A 29 -4.69 -1.94 -7.36
CA TYR A 29 -3.85 -2.06 -8.54
C TYR A 29 -4.63 -1.85 -9.84
N ASN A 30 -5.76 -2.54 -10.02
CA ASN A 30 -6.56 -2.43 -11.24
C ASN A 30 -7.10 -1.01 -11.43
N PHE A 31 -7.54 -0.36 -10.34
CA PHE A 31 -7.99 1.02 -10.39
C PHE A 31 -6.86 1.95 -10.83
N PHE A 32 -5.70 1.85 -10.19
CA PHE A 32 -4.52 2.65 -10.51
C PHE A 32 -4.07 2.44 -11.95
N SER A 33 -3.84 1.18 -12.36
CA SER A 33 -3.33 0.86 -13.69
C SER A 33 -4.34 1.19 -14.81
N MET A 34 -5.63 1.03 -14.57
CA MET A 34 -6.66 1.38 -15.53
C MET A 34 -6.62 2.87 -15.87
N TYR A 35 -6.54 3.74 -14.86
CA TYR A 35 -6.49 5.18 -15.10
C TYR A 35 -5.12 5.63 -15.62
N ALA A 36 -4.02 5.08 -15.12
CA ALA A 36 -2.69 5.36 -15.66
C ALA A 36 -2.61 5.03 -17.15
N ASN A 37 -3.12 3.87 -17.56
CA ASN A 37 -3.13 3.47 -18.98
C ASN A 37 -4.12 4.29 -19.82
N THR A 38 -5.28 4.67 -19.27
CA THR A 38 -6.28 5.47 -20.01
C THR A 38 -5.78 6.87 -20.28
N ASP A 39 -5.08 7.46 -19.34
CA ASP A 39 -4.57 8.82 -19.40
C ASP A 39 -3.14 8.91 -19.96
N ASP A 40 -2.54 7.75 -20.31
CA ASP A 40 -1.14 7.63 -20.77
C ASP A 40 -0.15 8.27 -19.77
N ILE A 41 -0.33 7.95 -18.48
CA ILE A 41 0.46 8.50 -17.37
C ILE A 41 1.44 7.44 -16.86
N ASP A 42 2.74 7.74 -16.95
CA ASP A 42 3.78 7.01 -16.23
C ASP A 42 4.20 7.81 -14.98
N PRO A 43 3.87 7.33 -13.76
CA PRO A 43 4.20 8.04 -12.52
C PRO A 43 5.71 8.16 -12.27
N ARG A 44 6.55 7.48 -13.05
CA ARG A 44 8.03 7.56 -12.97
C ARG A 44 8.60 8.76 -13.73
N GLU A 45 7.81 9.39 -14.60
CA GLU A 45 8.24 10.53 -15.42
C GLU A 45 8.17 11.88 -14.70
N PHE A 46 7.56 11.90 -13.51
CA PHE A 46 7.43 13.12 -12.71
C PHE A 46 7.57 12.83 -11.21
N PHE A 47 7.90 13.85 -10.45
CA PHE A 47 8.02 13.76 -9.01
C PHE A 47 7.42 15.01 -8.36
N VAL A 48 6.51 14.80 -7.41
CA VAL A 48 5.96 15.85 -6.54
C VAL A 48 6.63 15.73 -5.18
N PRO A 49 7.36 16.77 -4.72
CA PRO A 49 7.99 16.77 -3.39
C PRO A 49 6.97 16.51 -2.28
N TYR A 50 7.38 15.82 -1.21
CA TYR A 50 6.49 15.45 -0.11
C TYR A 50 5.76 16.66 0.50
N GLU A 51 6.46 17.77 0.67
CA GLU A 51 5.95 19.00 1.28
C GLU A 51 4.86 19.68 0.42
N GLU A 52 4.88 19.43 -0.89
CA GLU A 52 3.91 19.97 -1.85
C GLU A 52 2.69 19.06 -2.02
N ARG A 53 2.74 17.85 -1.49
CA ARG A 53 1.62 16.89 -1.57
C ARG A 53 0.48 17.30 -0.63
N PRO A 54 -0.78 17.09 -1.03
CA PRO A 54 -1.94 17.27 -0.16
C PRO A 54 -1.84 16.48 1.15
N GLU A 55 -2.51 16.98 2.18
CA GLU A 55 -2.51 16.37 3.52
C GLU A 55 -2.90 14.88 3.51
N ILE A 56 -3.86 14.50 2.67
CA ILE A 56 -4.30 13.09 2.56
C ILE A 56 -3.21 12.19 1.97
N ASP A 57 -2.37 12.69 1.06
CA ASP A 57 -1.25 11.94 0.48
C ASP A 57 -0.13 11.80 1.51
N ARG A 58 0.16 12.87 2.26
CA ARG A 58 1.14 12.84 3.36
C ARG A 58 0.69 11.91 4.49
N TRP A 59 -0.62 11.89 4.79
CA TRP A 59 -1.20 10.99 5.78
C TRP A 59 -0.99 9.52 5.42
N ILE A 60 -1.33 9.10 4.20
CA ILE A 60 -1.20 7.69 3.82
C ILE A 60 0.28 7.27 3.74
N LEU A 61 1.18 8.17 3.34
CA LEU A 61 2.62 7.94 3.38
C LEU A 61 3.14 7.80 4.81
N SER A 62 2.64 8.62 5.76
CA SER A 62 2.95 8.50 7.18
C SER A 62 2.52 7.14 7.72
N LYS A 63 1.26 6.75 7.52
CA LYS A 63 0.72 5.44 7.91
C LYS A 63 1.53 4.29 7.32
N PHE A 64 1.92 4.39 6.06
CA PHE A 64 2.72 3.37 5.40
C PHE A 64 4.14 3.28 5.97
N ASN A 65 4.81 4.39 6.25
CA ASN A 65 6.14 4.38 6.85
C ASN A 65 6.10 3.90 8.32
N THR A 66 5.05 4.19 9.06
CA THR A 66 4.79 3.57 10.37
C THR A 66 4.69 2.05 10.25
N LEU A 67 3.89 1.56 9.29
CA LEU A 67 3.76 0.12 9.01
C LEU A 67 5.11 -0.51 8.65
N LEU A 68 5.93 0.14 7.83
CA LEU A 68 7.27 -0.36 7.46
C LEU A 68 8.16 -0.55 8.69
N GLY A 69 8.22 0.45 9.58
CA GLY A 69 8.99 0.38 10.81
C GLY A 69 8.53 -0.76 11.72
N GLU A 70 7.23 -0.81 12.02
CA GLU A 70 6.64 -1.86 12.85
C GLU A 70 6.80 -3.26 12.24
N SER A 71 6.66 -3.37 10.91
CA SER A 71 6.84 -4.64 10.21
C SER A 71 8.26 -5.15 10.33
N LYS A 72 9.25 -4.28 10.19
CA LYS A 72 10.66 -4.65 10.37
C LYS A 72 10.94 -5.12 11.80
N GLU A 73 10.51 -4.36 12.80
CA GLU A 73 10.68 -4.72 14.22
C GLU A 73 10.03 -6.07 14.53
N ASN A 74 8.80 -6.30 14.07
CA ASN A 74 8.09 -7.56 14.28
C ASN A 74 8.78 -8.74 13.54
N MET A 75 9.30 -8.53 12.34
CA MET A 75 10.03 -9.55 11.58
C MET A 75 11.34 -9.94 12.28
N ASP A 76 12.07 -8.98 12.83
CA ASP A 76 13.34 -9.20 13.56
C ASP A 76 13.14 -10.09 14.81
N ILE A 77 11.97 -10.06 15.42
CA ILE A 77 11.60 -10.92 16.57
C ILE A 77 10.69 -12.09 16.19
N PHE A 78 10.55 -12.39 14.90
CA PHE A 78 9.72 -13.49 14.37
C PHE A 78 8.21 -13.40 14.68
N GLU A 79 7.68 -12.20 14.93
CA GLU A 79 6.24 -11.94 15.12
C GLU A 79 5.49 -11.82 13.78
N LEU A 80 5.60 -12.83 12.92
CA LEU A 80 5.09 -12.84 11.55
C LEU A 80 3.58 -12.60 11.46
N THR A 81 2.82 -13.19 12.39
CA THR A 81 1.35 -13.04 12.42
C THR A 81 0.95 -11.58 12.65
N ARG A 82 1.69 -10.87 13.49
CA ARG A 82 1.44 -9.46 13.79
C ARG A 82 1.72 -8.59 12.56
N THR A 83 2.84 -8.84 11.91
CA THR A 83 3.19 -8.18 10.65
C THR A 83 2.11 -8.36 9.57
N VAL A 84 1.69 -9.60 9.32
CA VAL A 84 0.67 -9.88 8.29
C VAL A 84 -0.66 -9.19 8.59
N ARG A 85 -1.09 -9.17 9.85
CA ARG A 85 -2.33 -8.49 10.25
C ARG A 85 -2.24 -6.98 10.06
N ALA A 86 -1.14 -6.34 10.43
CA ALA A 86 -0.93 -4.92 10.21
C ALA A 86 -0.93 -4.55 8.72
N ILE A 87 -0.26 -5.34 7.88
CA ILE A 87 -0.29 -5.17 6.42
C ILE A 87 -1.72 -5.32 5.89
N GLN A 88 -2.45 -6.34 6.35
CA GLN A 88 -3.82 -6.59 5.91
C GLN A 88 -4.74 -5.43 6.27
N GLU A 89 -4.65 -4.91 7.48
CA GLU A 89 -5.42 -3.76 7.97
C GLU A 89 -5.12 -2.51 7.14
N PHE A 90 -3.85 -2.20 6.93
CA PHE A 90 -3.44 -1.08 6.09
C PHE A 90 -4.01 -1.17 4.67
N VAL A 91 -3.87 -2.33 4.01
CA VAL A 91 -4.33 -2.51 2.62
C VAL A 91 -5.85 -2.36 2.51
N ILE A 92 -6.60 -2.91 3.46
CA ILE A 92 -8.07 -2.91 3.41
C ILE A 92 -8.60 -1.56 3.85
N GLU A 93 -8.23 -1.11 5.05
CA GLU A 93 -8.89 0.02 5.70
C GLU A 93 -8.28 1.38 5.30
N ASP A 94 -6.95 1.49 5.31
CA ASP A 94 -6.30 2.77 5.03
C ASP A 94 -6.17 3.03 3.53
N LEU A 95 -5.61 2.06 2.78
CA LEU A 95 -5.32 2.25 1.37
C LEU A 95 -6.59 2.13 0.51
N SER A 96 -7.30 1.00 0.57
CA SER A 96 -8.43 0.74 -0.32
C SER A 96 -9.70 1.49 0.10
N ASN A 97 -10.17 1.26 1.34
CA ASN A 97 -11.46 1.77 1.81
C ASN A 97 -11.45 3.28 2.07
N TRP A 98 -10.30 3.85 2.44
CA TRP A 98 -10.21 5.27 2.75
C TRP A 98 -9.47 6.05 1.65
N TYR A 99 -8.17 5.84 1.46
CA TYR A 99 -7.35 6.65 0.56
C TYR A 99 -7.83 6.60 -0.89
N ILE A 100 -7.88 5.44 -1.50
CA ILE A 100 -8.28 5.31 -2.92
C ILE A 100 -9.74 5.77 -3.11
N ARG A 101 -10.64 5.36 -2.20
CA ARG A 101 -12.06 5.72 -2.32
C ARG A 101 -12.29 7.23 -2.29
N ARG A 102 -11.58 7.97 -1.44
CA ARG A 102 -11.73 9.43 -1.33
C ARG A 102 -11.06 10.19 -2.46
N ASN A 103 -10.01 9.63 -3.03
CA ASN A 103 -9.22 10.29 -4.08
C ASN A 103 -9.66 9.93 -5.51
N ARG A 104 -10.73 9.18 -5.70
CA ARG A 104 -11.20 8.76 -7.04
C ARG A 104 -11.33 9.94 -8.02
N ARG A 105 -11.83 11.07 -7.57
CA ARG A 105 -12.00 12.28 -8.40
C ARG A 105 -10.68 12.84 -8.92
N ARG A 106 -9.61 12.71 -8.17
CA ARG A 106 -8.26 13.16 -8.56
C ARG A 106 -7.73 12.31 -9.72
N PHE A 107 -7.97 10.99 -9.69
CA PHE A 107 -7.63 10.10 -10.80
C PHE A 107 -8.46 10.40 -12.05
N TRP A 108 -9.72 10.82 -11.90
CA TRP A 108 -10.62 11.12 -13.02
C TRP A 108 -10.44 12.51 -13.62
N SER A 109 -9.66 13.39 -13.00
CA SER A 109 -9.37 14.71 -13.54
C SER A 109 -8.81 14.61 -14.96
N THR A 110 -9.26 15.48 -15.86
CA THR A 110 -8.79 15.51 -17.24
C THR A 110 -7.45 16.20 -17.41
N GLN A 111 -7.04 17.01 -16.42
CA GLN A 111 -5.77 17.74 -16.43
C GLN A 111 -4.74 17.01 -15.57
N LEU A 112 -3.53 16.86 -16.09
CA LEU A 112 -2.39 16.35 -15.33
C LEU A 112 -1.74 17.51 -14.56
N ASP A 113 -2.46 18.02 -13.56
CA ASP A 113 -1.98 19.03 -12.62
C ASP A 113 -1.15 18.39 -11.47
N ASP A 114 -0.59 19.21 -10.61
CA ASP A 114 0.26 18.74 -9.52
C ASP A 114 -0.53 17.91 -8.49
N ASP A 115 -1.83 18.16 -8.33
CA ASP A 115 -2.70 17.35 -7.47
C ASP A 115 -2.87 15.92 -8.04
N LYS A 116 -3.11 15.81 -9.35
CA LYS A 116 -3.19 14.52 -10.03
C LYS A 116 -1.84 13.79 -10.01
N LYS A 117 -0.74 14.50 -10.31
CA LYS A 117 0.61 13.92 -10.21
C LYS A 117 0.90 13.40 -8.81
N SER A 118 0.52 14.15 -7.77
CA SER A 118 0.72 13.77 -6.37
C SER A 118 0.04 12.45 -6.03
N VAL A 119 -1.24 12.27 -6.40
CA VAL A 119 -1.96 11.03 -6.10
C VAL A 119 -1.38 9.83 -6.86
N TYR A 120 -0.88 10.03 -8.09
CA TYR A 120 -0.20 8.97 -8.85
C TYR A 120 1.15 8.59 -8.24
N ASN A 121 2.00 9.58 -7.91
CA ASN A 121 3.28 9.31 -7.24
C ASN A 121 3.07 8.57 -5.91
N THR A 122 2.16 9.09 -5.08
CA THR A 122 1.88 8.51 -3.75
C THR A 122 1.38 7.06 -3.85
N THR A 123 0.42 6.82 -4.75
CA THR A 123 -0.11 5.46 -4.94
C THR A 123 0.95 4.51 -5.50
N TYR A 124 1.72 4.95 -6.47
CA TYR A 124 2.80 4.17 -7.07
C TYR A 124 3.87 3.78 -6.06
N GLU A 125 4.40 4.75 -5.29
CA GLU A 125 5.40 4.52 -4.26
C GLU A 125 4.92 3.46 -3.24
N ILE A 126 3.70 3.64 -2.72
CA ILE A 126 3.11 2.70 -1.76
C ILE A 126 2.94 1.31 -2.38
N MET A 127 2.42 1.22 -3.60
CA MET A 127 2.17 -0.08 -4.25
C MET A 127 3.45 -0.84 -4.53
N VAL A 128 4.51 -0.18 -4.97
CA VAL A 128 5.82 -0.81 -5.22
C VAL A 128 6.42 -1.36 -3.92
N ASP A 129 6.49 -0.54 -2.87
CA ASP A 129 7.05 -0.98 -1.61
C ASP A 129 6.15 -1.99 -0.88
N LEU A 130 4.83 -1.89 -1.05
CA LEU A 130 3.88 -2.91 -0.56
C LEU A 130 4.16 -4.27 -1.20
N CYS A 131 4.44 -4.34 -2.51
CA CYS A 131 4.83 -5.59 -3.15
C CYS A 131 6.08 -6.21 -2.49
N LYS A 132 7.05 -5.40 -2.12
CA LYS A 132 8.28 -5.87 -1.47
C LYS A 132 8.02 -6.43 -0.08
N ILE A 133 7.21 -5.75 0.74
CA ILE A 133 6.95 -6.22 2.12
C ILE A 133 6.02 -7.43 2.19
N ILE A 134 5.16 -7.63 1.19
CA ILE A 134 4.29 -8.82 1.14
C ILE A 134 4.94 -10.02 0.44
N ALA A 135 6.04 -9.84 -0.27
CA ALA A 135 6.71 -10.90 -1.01
C ALA A 135 7.05 -12.14 -0.17
N PRO A 136 7.52 -12.04 1.09
CA PRO A 136 7.76 -13.21 1.94
C PRO A 136 6.50 -14.02 2.28
N PHE A 137 5.32 -13.42 2.21
CA PHE A 137 4.05 -14.04 2.62
C PHE A 137 3.21 -14.50 1.43
N VAL A 138 3.18 -13.73 0.36
CA VAL A 138 2.35 -13.96 -0.84
C VAL A 138 3.16 -13.74 -2.12
N PRO A 139 4.18 -14.59 -2.39
CA PRO A 139 5.21 -14.37 -3.39
C PRO A 139 4.68 -14.20 -4.82
N PHE A 140 3.62 -14.92 -5.21
CA PHE A 140 3.13 -14.91 -6.58
C PHE A 140 2.44 -13.61 -6.98
N ILE A 141 1.55 -13.10 -6.14
CA ILE A 141 0.86 -11.84 -6.41
C ILE A 141 1.81 -10.64 -6.29
N SER A 142 2.73 -10.67 -5.32
CA SER A 142 3.72 -9.62 -5.17
C SER A 142 4.63 -9.51 -6.38
N GLU A 143 5.09 -10.63 -6.93
CA GLU A 143 5.89 -10.69 -8.16
C GLU A 143 5.12 -10.13 -9.36
N GLU A 144 3.89 -10.59 -9.56
CA GLU A 144 3.03 -10.13 -10.65
C GLU A 144 2.84 -8.62 -10.62
N LEU A 145 2.41 -8.09 -9.47
CA LEU A 145 2.15 -6.65 -9.33
C LEU A 145 3.44 -5.82 -9.45
N TYR A 146 4.52 -6.26 -8.83
CA TYR A 146 5.81 -5.58 -8.88
C TYR A 146 6.33 -5.43 -10.32
N ARG A 147 6.34 -6.53 -11.08
CA ARG A 147 6.81 -6.51 -12.46
C ARG A 147 5.94 -5.63 -13.35
N ASN A 148 4.63 -5.66 -13.16
CA ASN A 148 3.71 -4.84 -13.93
C ASN A 148 3.87 -3.34 -13.60
N LEU A 149 4.15 -3.00 -12.34
CA LEU A 149 4.33 -1.61 -11.89
C LEU A 149 5.68 -1.03 -12.33
N THR A 150 6.75 -1.82 -12.17
CA THR A 150 8.12 -1.32 -12.30
C THR A 150 8.81 -1.69 -13.62
N GLY A 151 8.38 -2.78 -14.23
CA GLY A 151 9.13 -3.43 -15.32
C GLY A 151 10.42 -4.11 -14.83
N GLY A 152 10.63 -4.19 -13.50
CA GLY A 152 11.80 -4.82 -12.89
C GLY A 152 11.85 -6.33 -13.10
N GLU A 153 13.02 -6.92 -12.87
CA GLU A 153 13.26 -8.35 -13.09
C GLU A 153 12.44 -9.22 -12.12
N SER A 154 12.55 -8.96 -10.82
CA SER A 154 11.81 -9.69 -9.78
C SER A 154 11.78 -8.90 -8.46
N VAL A 155 10.65 -8.97 -7.74
CA VAL A 155 10.53 -8.43 -6.38
C VAL A 155 11.43 -9.18 -5.38
N HIS A 156 11.74 -10.44 -5.66
CA HIS A 156 12.49 -11.31 -4.74
C HIS A 156 14.00 -11.06 -4.73
N ILE A 157 14.51 -10.26 -5.68
CA ILE A 157 15.92 -9.83 -5.72
C ILE A 157 16.09 -8.35 -5.40
N ASP A 158 14.98 -7.65 -5.11
CA ASP A 158 15.01 -6.25 -4.68
C ASP A 158 15.16 -6.15 -3.16
N PHE A 159 15.58 -4.97 -2.69
CA PHE A 159 15.76 -4.73 -1.25
C PHE A 159 14.43 -4.54 -0.54
N TYR A 160 14.37 -5.03 0.70
CA TYR A 160 13.25 -4.74 1.59
C TYR A 160 13.24 -3.23 1.89
N PRO A 161 12.08 -2.55 1.80
CA PRO A 161 12.02 -1.10 1.96
C PRO A 161 12.30 -0.70 3.41
N GLU A 162 13.01 0.41 3.57
CA GLU A 162 13.25 1.02 4.87
C GLU A 162 12.24 2.13 5.16
N ALA A 163 11.81 2.21 6.42
CA ALA A 163 10.93 3.29 6.85
C ALA A 163 11.67 4.64 6.80
N ARG A 164 11.04 5.63 6.18
CA ARG A 164 11.51 7.01 6.14
C ARG A 164 10.88 7.76 7.31
N ALA A 165 11.63 7.86 8.42
CA ALA A 165 11.14 8.44 9.68
C ALA A 165 10.68 9.90 9.51
N GLU A 166 11.29 10.63 8.59
CA GLU A 166 10.94 12.03 8.26
C GLU A 166 9.55 12.18 7.64
N LEU A 167 8.96 11.09 7.12
CA LEU A 167 7.60 11.09 6.58
C LEU A 167 6.54 10.73 7.61
N ILE A 168 6.94 10.33 8.83
CA ILE A 168 6.00 9.92 9.88
C ILE A 168 5.52 11.15 10.64
N ASP A 169 4.23 11.47 10.51
CA ASP A 169 3.54 12.55 11.22
C ASP A 169 2.38 11.99 12.07
N LYS A 170 2.67 11.67 13.32
CA LYS A 170 1.68 11.11 14.23
C LYS A 170 0.49 12.05 14.49
N ASN A 171 0.72 13.37 14.51
CA ASN A 171 -0.36 14.33 14.68
C ASN A 171 -1.34 14.28 13.50
N LEU A 172 -0.82 14.09 12.30
CA LEU A 172 -1.63 13.96 11.09
C LEU A 172 -2.41 12.63 11.09
N GLU A 173 -1.77 11.54 11.52
CA GLU A 173 -2.43 10.24 11.68
C GLU A 173 -3.60 10.34 12.68
N ASP A 174 -3.37 10.90 13.87
CA ASP A 174 -4.38 11.06 14.92
C ASP A 174 -5.56 11.94 14.46
N LYS A 175 -5.28 13.04 13.76
CA LYS A 175 -6.33 13.90 13.19
C LYS A 175 -7.21 13.17 12.20
N MET A 176 -6.59 12.35 11.33
CA MET A 176 -7.34 11.60 10.33
C MET A 176 -8.17 10.49 10.97
N ASP A 177 -7.67 9.83 12.01
CA ASP A 177 -8.40 8.82 12.75
C ASP A 177 -9.67 9.44 13.42
N LEU A 178 -9.56 10.63 14.00
CA LEU A 178 -10.73 11.37 14.48
C LEU A 178 -11.77 11.69 13.38
N VAL A 179 -11.31 12.02 12.18
CA VAL A 179 -12.22 12.29 11.03
C VAL A 179 -12.90 11.01 10.54
N ARG A 180 -12.27 9.86 10.70
CA ARG A 180 -12.83 8.55 10.28
C ARG A 180 -13.89 8.03 11.24
N ASP A 181 -13.81 8.40 12.50
CA ASP A 181 -14.75 7.99 13.56
C ASP A 181 -16.05 8.82 13.57
N LEU A 182 -16.12 9.91 12.78
CA LEU A 182 -17.33 10.76 12.59
C LEU A 182 -18.24 10.24 11.48
#